data_bdd5068e63b7b5a35edf40014771f6ad
#
_entry.id   bdd5068e63b7b5a35edf40014771f6ad
#
_cell.length_a   1.000
_cell.length_b   1.000
_cell.length_c   1.000
_cell.angle_alpha   90.00
_cell.angle_beta   90.00
_cell.angle_gamma   90.00
#
_symmetry.space_group_name_H-M   'P 1'
#
loop_
_entity.id
_entity.type
_entity.pdbx_description
1 polymer ?
#
loop_
_entity_poly.entity_id
_entity_poly.type
_entity_poly.pdbx_seq_one_letter_code
_entity_poly.pdbx_strand_id
1 'polypeptide(L)'
;MNQKDAVNDIKERLGEYTRLLREIDNQYERLGLMEMTMAAPPGSSMTGMPRGSGTPSDRTGLMVMRKMELKEQIKETITEEQMERASIEAMIQQVKRPDERAVLRLRYFDRADWDGICAALYGDRQDYLDRLDSYQNRTYKAHGRALLRLAEILKDSGENDGDDRGATD
;
A
#
# COMPACT_ATOMS: atom_id res chain seq x y z
N MET A 1 -19.17 8.82 -18.16
CA MET A 1 -17.70 8.60 -18.02
C MET A 1 -17.25 7.57 -19.05
N ASN A 2 -16.20 7.84 -19.84
CA ASN A 2 -15.71 6.87 -20.85
C ASN A 2 -15.05 5.67 -20.13
N GLN A 3 -15.10 4.47 -20.72
CA GLN A 3 -14.48 3.26 -20.13
C GLN A 3 -12.97 3.43 -19.89
N LYS A 4 -12.29 4.18 -20.75
CA LYS A 4 -10.85 4.46 -20.62
C LYS A 4 -10.56 5.34 -19.39
N ASP A 5 -11.41 6.31 -19.12
CA ASP A 5 -11.26 7.22 -17.98
C ASP A 5 -11.47 6.43 -16.66
N ALA A 6 -12.49 5.59 -16.60
CA ALA A 6 -12.74 4.74 -15.44
C ALA A 6 -11.58 3.74 -15.15
N VAL A 7 -10.93 3.22 -16.19
CA VAL A 7 -9.74 2.36 -16.00
C VAL A 7 -8.56 3.18 -15.47
N ASN A 8 -8.41 4.43 -15.92
CA ASN A 8 -7.36 5.31 -15.41
C ASN A 8 -7.62 5.67 -13.95
N ASP A 9 -8.85 5.97 -13.57
CA ASP A 9 -9.23 6.26 -12.18
C ASP A 9 -8.93 5.07 -11.25
N ILE A 10 -9.23 3.85 -11.69
CA ILE A 10 -8.86 2.62 -10.93
C ILE A 10 -7.35 2.47 -10.81
N LYS A 11 -6.59 2.70 -11.90
CA LYS A 11 -5.12 2.62 -11.84
C LYS A 11 -4.53 3.68 -10.91
N GLU A 12 -5.07 4.89 -10.93
CA GLU A 12 -4.65 5.97 -10.03
C GLU A 12 -4.93 5.59 -8.58
N ARG A 13 -6.14 5.15 -8.27
CA ARG A 13 -6.53 4.70 -6.93
C ARG A 13 -5.65 3.56 -6.41
N LEU A 14 -5.41 2.52 -7.21
CA LEU A 14 -4.51 1.42 -6.84
C LEU A 14 -3.05 1.88 -6.70
N GLY A 15 -2.63 2.85 -7.50
CA GLY A 15 -1.33 3.50 -7.37
C GLY A 15 -1.19 4.31 -6.09
N GLU A 16 -2.24 5.02 -5.67
CA GLU A 16 -2.30 5.75 -4.40
C GLU A 16 -2.23 4.78 -3.21
N TYR A 17 -2.99 3.70 -3.24
CA TYR A 17 -2.89 2.65 -2.23
C TYR A 17 -1.46 2.08 -2.11
N THR A 18 -0.79 1.83 -3.24
CA THR A 18 0.61 1.36 -3.22
C THR A 18 1.57 2.42 -2.63
N ARG A 19 1.31 3.71 -2.87
CA ARG A 19 2.07 4.81 -2.26
C ARG A 19 1.85 4.88 -0.75
N LEU A 20 0.62 4.68 -0.30
CA LEU A 20 0.27 4.64 1.13
C LEU A 20 1.01 3.51 1.87
N LEU A 21 1.08 2.31 1.29
CA LEU A 21 1.88 1.20 1.84
C LEU A 21 3.37 1.57 1.95
N ARG A 22 3.92 2.25 0.94
CA ARG A 22 5.32 2.71 0.96
C ARG A 22 5.55 3.78 2.03
N GLU A 23 4.58 4.67 2.23
CA GLU A 23 4.66 5.68 3.29
C GLU A 23 4.73 5.02 4.67
N ILE A 24 3.92 3.99 4.93
CA ILE A 24 3.97 3.21 6.17
C ILE A 24 5.35 2.58 6.36
N ASP A 25 5.91 1.94 5.33
CA ASP A 25 7.26 1.36 5.40
C ASP A 25 8.31 2.43 5.77
N ASN A 26 8.29 3.58 5.08
CA ASN A 26 9.20 4.69 5.33
C ASN A 26 9.07 5.24 6.76
N GLN A 27 7.87 5.34 7.28
CA GLN A 27 7.62 5.78 8.66
C GLN A 27 8.17 4.78 9.68
N TYR A 28 8.03 3.47 9.45
CA TYR A 28 8.62 2.45 10.30
C TYR A 28 10.15 2.45 10.26
N GLU A 29 10.75 2.60 9.08
CA GLU A 29 12.21 2.74 8.95
C GLU A 29 12.72 3.96 9.73
N ARG A 30 12.04 5.10 9.61
CA ARG A 30 12.37 6.32 10.35
C ARG A 30 12.24 6.12 11.85
N LEU A 31 11.20 5.41 12.32
CA LEU A 31 11.02 5.08 13.72
C LEU A 31 12.17 4.19 14.23
N GLY A 32 12.56 3.18 13.48
CA GLY A 32 13.69 2.31 13.79
C GLY A 32 15.01 3.07 13.92
N LEU A 33 15.29 3.99 13.00
CA LEU A 33 16.48 4.86 13.07
C LEU A 33 16.47 5.77 14.31
N MET A 34 15.31 6.32 14.66
CA MET A 34 15.18 7.13 15.90
C MET A 34 15.45 6.27 17.14
N GLU A 35 14.91 5.06 17.20
CA GLU A 35 15.12 4.14 18.34
C GLU A 35 16.59 3.73 18.47
N MET A 36 17.27 3.43 17.36
CA MET A 36 18.69 3.14 17.36
C MET A 36 19.52 4.34 17.87
N THR A 37 19.18 5.55 17.42
CA THR A 37 19.87 6.78 17.86
C THR A 37 19.67 7.04 19.34
N MET A 38 18.48 6.76 19.89
CA MET A 38 18.18 6.93 21.30
C MET A 38 18.88 5.86 22.17
N ALA A 39 19.06 4.66 21.66
CA ALA A 39 19.73 3.55 22.36
C ALA A 39 21.27 3.65 22.31
N ALA A 40 21.83 4.45 21.39
CA ALA A 40 23.27 4.61 21.28
C ALA A 40 23.84 5.26 22.57
N PRO A 41 24.91 4.69 23.18
CA PRO A 41 25.54 5.32 24.34
C PRO A 41 26.02 6.73 23.95
N PRO A 42 25.92 7.71 24.86
CA PRO A 42 26.44 9.05 24.60
C PRO A 42 27.90 8.92 24.20
N GLY A 43 28.21 9.28 22.95
CA GLY A 43 29.54 9.14 22.39
C GLY A 43 30.57 9.76 23.34
N SER A 44 31.58 9.00 23.69
CA SER A 44 32.73 9.48 24.44
C SER A 44 33.37 10.61 23.63
N SER A 45 33.04 11.84 23.97
CA SER A 45 33.66 13.03 23.43
C SER A 45 35.12 13.03 23.91
N MET A 46 36.00 12.58 23.03
CA MET A 46 37.46 12.63 23.27
C MET A 46 38.05 14.03 23.14
N THR A 47 37.28 15.07 23.22
CA THR A 47 37.78 16.45 23.25
C THR A 47 37.48 17.06 24.58
N GLY A 48 38.53 17.29 25.40
CA GLY A 48 38.48 17.93 26.69
C GLY A 48 38.09 19.41 26.67
N MET A 49 37.07 19.79 25.87
CA MET A 49 36.48 21.12 25.93
C MET A 49 35.39 21.17 26.98
N PRO A 50 35.36 22.24 27.80
CA PRO A 50 34.30 22.42 28.82
C PRO A 50 32.95 22.52 28.10
N ARG A 51 32.05 21.63 28.45
CA ARG A 51 30.65 21.65 27.98
C ARG A 51 29.96 22.89 28.57
N GLY A 52 29.52 23.80 27.70
CA GLY A 52 28.53 24.80 28.10
C GLY A 52 27.37 24.13 28.80
N SER A 53 26.87 24.72 29.88
CA SER A 53 25.79 24.21 30.75
C SER A 53 24.42 24.26 30.06
N GLY A 54 24.26 23.55 28.93
CA GLY A 54 22.95 23.23 28.38
C GLY A 54 22.52 21.87 28.94
N THR A 55 21.46 21.85 29.70
CA THR A 55 20.92 20.66 30.37
C THR A 55 20.70 19.52 29.36
N PRO A 56 21.30 18.32 29.54
CA PRO A 56 21.09 17.16 28.65
C PRO A 56 19.63 16.70 28.60
N SER A 57 18.82 17.13 29.54
CA SER A 57 17.41 16.83 29.74
C SER A 57 16.51 17.29 28.59
N ASP A 58 16.78 18.44 27.97
CA ASP A 58 15.86 19.04 26.98
C ASP A 58 15.94 18.32 25.62
N ARG A 59 17.13 17.91 25.18
CA ARG A 59 17.33 17.18 23.92
C ARG A 59 16.69 15.80 23.95
N THR A 60 16.81 15.07 25.05
CA THR A 60 16.22 13.73 25.23
C THR A 60 14.70 13.84 25.29
N GLY A 61 14.17 14.82 25.99
CA GLY A 61 12.73 15.08 26.03
C GLY A 61 12.14 15.36 24.65
N LEU A 62 12.80 16.21 23.86
CA LEU A 62 12.37 16.50 22.47
C LEU A 62 12.40 15.25 21.57
N MET A 63 13.40 14.38 21.72
CA MET A 63 13.46 13.13 20.95
C MET A 63 12.33 12.17 21.32
N VAL A 64 12.00 12.06 22.60
CA VAL A 64 10.86 11.26 23.07
C VAL A 64 9.55 11.79 22.50
N MET A 65 9.33 13.10 22.54
CA MET A 65 8.13 13.73 21.97
C MET A 65 8.02 13.44 20.47
N ARG A 66 9.08 13.63 19.70
CA ARG A 66 9.10 13.33 18.25
C ARG A 66 8.80 11.87 17.96
N LYS A 67 9.32 10.96 18.77
CA LYS A 67 9.04 9.52 18.66
C LYS A 67 7.56 9.23 18.90
N MET A 68 6.95 9.87 19.89
CA MET A 68 5.53 9.71 20.19
C MET A 68 4.66 10.27 19.05
N GLU A 69 4.98 11.44 18.52
CA GLU A 69 4.31 12.03 17.36
C GLU A 69 4.40 11.12 16.13
N LEU A 70 5.58 10.58 15.84
CA LEU A 70 5.75 9.65 14.72
C LEU A 70 4.95 8.36 14.89
N LYS A 71 4.89 7.81 16.11
CA LYS A 71 4.05 6.63 16.39
C LYS A 71 2.56 6.92 16.19
N GLU A 72 2.09 8.09 16.51
CA GLU A 72 0.69 8.49 16.28
C GLU A 72 0.41 8.66 14.78
N GLN A 73 1.31 9.32 14.04
CA GLN A 73 1.21 9.42 12.58
C GLN A 73 1.17 8.03 11.90
N ILE A 74 1.99 7.09 12.36
CA ILE A 74 1.96 5.70 11.86
C ILE A 74 0.59 5.07 12.07
N LYS A 75 -0.02 5.22 13.23
CA LYS A 75 -1.36 4.68 13.52
C LYS A 75 -2.44 5.28 12.61
N GLU A 76 -2.38 6.59 12.40
CA GLU A 76 -3.31 7.29 11.50
C GLU A 76 -3.17 6.77 10.08
N THR A 77 -1.94 6.66 9.58
CA THR A 77 -1.66 6.14 8.22
C THR A 77 -2.09 4.68 8.07
N ILE A 78 -1.88 3.83 9.09
CA ILE A 78 -2.35 2.44 9.09
C ILE A 78 -3.89 2.38 9.07
N THR A 79 -4.56 3.24 9.82
CA THR A 79 -6.03 3.28 9.82
C THR A 79 -6.57 3.66 8.45
N GLU A 80 -5.96 4.64 7.78
CA GLU A 80 -6.28 5.03 6.41
C GLU A 80 -6.06 3.87 5.43
N GLU A 81 -4.91 3.17 5.54
CA GLU A 81 -4.61 1.99 4.73
C GLU A 81 -5.66 0.89 4.90
N GLN A 82 -6.04 0.57 6.14
CA GLN A 82 -7.02 -0.47 6.42
C GLN A 82 -8.40 -0.15 5.82
N MET A 83 -8.82 1.10 5.88
CA MET A 83 -10.08 1.55 5.27
C MET A 83 -10.04 1.45 3.75
N GLU A 84 -8.96 1.92 3.12
CA GLU A 84 -8.81 1.86 1.67
C GLU A 84 -8.66 0.42 1.18
N ARG A 85 -7.89 -0.41 1.89
CA ARG A 85 -7.77 -1.85 1.62
C ARG A 85 -9.13 -2.55 1.65
N ALA A 86 -9.93 -2.28 2.67
CA ALA A 86 -11.26 -2.87 2.78
C ALA A 86 -12.17 -2.46 1.61
N SER A 87 -12.10 -1.21 1.20
CA SER A 87 -12.84 -0.69 0.05
C SER A 87 -12.40 -1.34 -1.27
N ILE A 88 -11.10 -1.44 -1.52
CA ILE A 88 -10.57 -2.12 -2.71
C ILE A 88 -10.92 -3.62 -2.68
N GLU A 89 -10.77 -4.28 -1.53
CA GLU A 89 -11.12 -5.70 -1.38
C GLU A 89 -12.60 -5.98 -1.67
N ALA A 90 -13.50 -5.10 -1.24
CA ALA A 90 -14.93 -5.21 -1.53
C ALA A 90 -15.21 -5.15 -3.05
N MET A 91 -14.47 -4.34 -3.80
CA MET A 91 -14.55 -4.32 -5.26
C MET A 91 -13.95 -5.59 -5.88
N ILE A 92 -12.79 -6.05 -5.39
CA ILE A 92 -12.14 -7.28 -5.89
C ILE A 92 -13.05 -8.49 -5.70
N GLN A 93 -13.77 -8.60 -4.60
CA GLN A 93 -14.71 -9.71 -4.34
C GLN A 93 -15.84 -9.80 -5.37
N GLN A 94 -16.23 -8.70 -6.00
CA GLN A 94 -17.24 -8.68 -7.06
C GLN A 94 -16.69 -9.15 -8.42
N VAL A 95 -15.37 -9.25 -8.59
CA VAL A 95 -14.75 -9.80 -9.80
C VAL A 95 -14.99 -11.32 -9.85
N LYS A 96 -15.64 -11.78 -10.90
CA LYS A 96 -16.11 -13.19 -11.00
C LYS A 96 -14.98 -14.21 -11.12
N ARG A 97 -13.90 -13.89 -11.86
CA ARG A 97 -12.84 -14.85 -12.16
C ARG A 97 -11.82 -14.94 -11.02
N PRO A 98 -11.53 -16.16 -10.51
CA PRO A 98 -10.56 -16.35 -9.44
C PRO A 98 -9.15 -15.83 -9.78
N ASP A 99 -8.66 -16.10 -10.99
CA ASP A 99 -7.32 -15.67 -11.43
C ASP A 99 -7.21 -14.14 -11.45
N GLU A 100 -8.27 -13.44 -11.88
CA GLU A 100 -8.33 -11.98 -11.91
C GLU A 100 -8.31 -11.39 -10.50
N ARG A 101 -9.04 -12.00 -9.53
CA ARG A 101 -8.96 -11.61 -8.11
C ARG A 101 -7.57 -11.86 -7.53
N ALA A 102 -6.99 -13.02 -7.83
CA ALA A 102 -5.67 -13.40 -7.33
C ALA A 102 -4.58 -12.44 -7.82
N VAL A 103 -4.57 -12.10 -9.12
CA VAL A 103 -3.62 -11.13 -9.68
C VAL A 103 -3.70 -9.78 -8.97
N LEU A 104 -4.91 -9.27 -8.71
CA LEU A 104 -5.08 -7.99 -8.03
C LEU A 104 -4.54 -8.03 -6.60
N ARG A 105 -4.87 -9.06 -5.83
CA ARG A 105 -4.37 -9.21 -4.45
C ARG A 105 -2.85 -9.34 -4.39
N LEU A 106 -2.29 -10.26 -5.17
CA LEU A 106 -0.84 -10.46 -5.24
C LEU A 106 -0.10 -9.18 -5.64
N ARG A 107 -0.64 -8.44 -6.63
CA ARG A 107 0.02 -7.24 -7.15
C ARG A 107 -0.04 -6.07 -6.18
N TYR A 108 -1.22 -5.79 -5.61
CA TYR A 108 -1.46 -4.55 -4.88
C TYR A 108 -1.40 -4.72 -3.37
N PHE A 109 -1.83 -5.85 -2.81
CA PHE A 109 -1.77 -6.10 -1.37
C PHE A 109 -0.46 -6.76 -0.95
N ASP A 110 -0.04 -7.80 -1.68
CA ASP A 110 1.17 -8.54 -1.35
C ASP A 110 2.42 -7.96 -2.01
N ARG A 111 2.25 -6.97 -2.90
CA ARG A 111 3.32 -6.27 -3.63
C ARG A 111 4.26 -7.20 -4.40
N ALA A 112 3.73 -8.35 -4.85
CA ALA A 112 4.49 -9.32 -5.62
C ALA A 112 4.91 -8.75 -6.98
N ASP A 113 6.08 -9.17 -7.45
CA ASP A 113 6.52 -8.89 -8.81
C ASP A 113 5.79 -9.79 -9.83
N TRP A 114 5.95 -9.50 -11.10
CA TRP A 114 5.23 -10.21 -12.14
C TRP A 114 5.62 -11.68 -12.25
N ASP A 115 6.87 -12.02 -11.99
CA ASP A 115 7.37 -13.39 -12.02
C ASP A 115 6.80 -14.19 -10.85
N GLY A 116 6.76 -13.61 -9.66
CA GLY A 116 6.13 -14.19 -8.47
C GLY A 116 4.62 -14.41 -8.66
N ILE A 117 3.91 -13.45 -9.25
CA ILE A 117 2.48 -13.59 -9.58
C ILE A 117 2.26 -14.72 -10.59
N CYS A 118 3.07 -14.76 -11.66
CA CYS A 118 3.00 -15.82 -12.66
C CYS A 118 3.25 -17.20 -12.06
N ALA A 119 4.28 -17.32 -11.20
CA ALA A 119 4.59 -18.55 -10.48
C ALA A 119 3.48 -18.96 -9.52
N ALA A 120 2.89 -18.03 -8.78
CA ALA A 120 1.79 -18.30 -7.86
C ALA A 120 0.53 -18.81 -8.59
N LEU A 121 0.26 -18.33 -9.80
CA LEU A 121 -0.92 -18.74 -10.58
C LEU A 121 -0.71 -20.02 -11.38
N TYR A 122 0.49 -20.27 -11.87
CA TYR A 122 0.75 -21.31 -12.86
C TYR A 122 1.94 -22.20 -12.56
N GLY A 123 2.70 -21.97 -11.47
CA GLY A 123 3.92 -22.69 -11.14
C GLY A 123 3.75 -24.21 -10.97
N ASP A 124 2.56 -24.65 -10.60
CA ASP A 124 2.22 -26.08 -10.44
C ASP A 124 1.97 -26.81 -11.76
N ARG A 125 1.97 -26.08 -12.89
CA ARG A 125 1.79 -26.70 -14.22
C ARG A 125 3.05 -27.43 -14.66
N GLN A 126 2.91 -28.65 -15.17
CA GLN A 126 4.05 -29.47 -15.62
C GLN A 126 4.84 -28.81 -16.75
N ASP A 127 4.16 -28.03 -17.60
CA ASP A 127 4.75 -27.29 -18.73
C ASP A 127 5.11 -25.84 -18.41
N TYR A 128 5.15 -25.48 -17.12
CA TYR A 128 5.34 -24.08 -16.69
C TYR A 128 6.65 -23.49 -17.22
N LEU A 129 7.77 -24.20 -17.05
CA LEU A 129 9.08 -23.72 -17.50
C LEU A 129 9.20 -23.68 -19.02
N ASP A 130 8.60 -24.67 -19.70
CA ASP A 130 8.65 -24.76 -21.17
C ASP A 130 7.81 -23.68 -21.85
N ARG A 131 6.82 -23.15 -21.14
CA ARG A 131 5.85 -22.16 -21.67
C ARG A 131 5.78 -20.88 -20.82
N LEU A 132 6.87 -20.52 -20.18
CA LEU A 132 6.94 -19.38 -19.26
C LEU A 132 6.40 -18.08 -19.89
N ASP A 133 6.85 -17.73 -21.10
CA ASP A 133 6.39 -16.53 -21.81
C ASP A 133 4.87 -16.52 -22.04
N SER A 134 4.29 -17.71 -22.32
CA SER A 134 2.84 -17.85 -22.49
C SER A 134 2.10 -17.58 -21.18
N TYR A 135 2.61 -18.07 -20.06
CA TYR A 135 2.02 -17.87 -18.74
C TYR A 135 2.20 -16.43 -18.25
N GLN A 136 3.35 -15.80 -18.50
CA GLN A 136 3.54 -14.38 -18.24
C GLN A 136 2.53 -13.52 -19.01
N ASN A 137 2.36 -13.78 -20.32
CA ASN A 137 1.34 -13.10 -21.12
C ASN A 137 -0.08 -13.31 -20.61
N ARG A 138 -0.40 -14.51 -20.10
CA ARG A 138 -1.70 -14.80 -19.47
C ARG A 138 -1.90 -13.97 -18.20
N THR A 139 -0.86 -13.85 -17.37
CA THR A 139 -0.86 -13.05 -16.15
C THR A 139 -1.14 -11.58 -16.46
N TYR A 140 -0.44 -10.98 -17.44
CA TYR A 140 -0.68 -9.60 -17.87
C TYR A 140 -2.10 -9.39 -18.42
N LYS A 141 -2.60 -10.33 -19.21
CA LYS A 141 -3.97 -10.28 -19.73
C LYS A 141 -5.02 -10.43 -18.62
N ALA A 142 -4.77 -11.29 -17.64
CA ALA A 142 -5.65 -11.42 -16.47
C ALA A 142 -5.71 -10.11 -15.69
N HIS A 143 -4.57 -9.46 -15.43
CA HIS A 143 -4.51 -8.15 -14.79
C HIS A 143 -5.26 -7.07 -15.58
N GLY A 144 -5.03 -6.99 -16.90
CA GLY A 144 -5.73 -6.02 -17.74
C GLY A 144 -7.26 -6.19 -17.71
N ARG A 145 -7.75 -7.44 -17.76
CA ARG A 145 -9.19 -7.74 -17.62
C ARG A 145 -9.71 -7.39 -16.23
N ALA A 146 -8.92 -7.69 -15.19
CA ALA A 146 -9.29 -7.37 -13.82
C ALA A 146 -9.48 -5.86 -13.61
N LEU A 147 -8.59 -5.03 -14.16
CA LEU A 147 -8.73 -3.56 -14.12
C LEU A 147 -10.00 -3.08 -14.85
N LEU A 148 -10.33 -3.68 -15.99
CA LEU A 148 -11.58 -3.37 -16.70
C LEU A 148 -12.80 -3.69 -15.85
N ARG A 149 -12.80 -4.84 -15.14
CA ARG A 149 -13.90 -5.23 -14.25
C ARG A 149 -14.03 -4.31 -13.04
N LEU A 150 -12.93 -3.91 -12.42
CA LEU A 150 -12.95 -2.92 -11.34
C LEU A 150 -13.51 -1.58 -11.82
N ALA A 151 -13.16 -1.15 -13.02
CA ALA A 151 -13.69 0.07 -13.61
C ALA A 151 -15.21 0.01 -13.86
N GLU A 152 -15.73 -1.14 -14.27
CA GLU A 152 -17.18 -1.38 -14.41
C GLU A 152 -17.87 -1.31 -13.02
N ILE A 153 -17.33 -1.99 -12.02
CA ILE A 153 -17.85 -2.00 -10.65
C ILE A 153 -17.86 -0.58 -10.04
N LEU A 154 -16.81 0.20 -10.28
CA LEU A 154 -16.73 1.58 -9.80
C LEU A 154 -17.82 2.47 -10.41
N LYS A 155 -18.11 2.29 -11.71
CA LYS A 155 -19.20 3.02 -12.39
C LYS A 155 -20.55 2.68 -11.80
N ASP A 156 -20.83 1.38 -11.65
CA ASP A 156 -22.11 0.91 -11.12
C ASP A 156 -22.36 1.41 -9.68
N SER A 157 -21.29 1.51 -8.89
CA SER A 157 -21.34 2.07 -7.53
C SER A 157 -21.61 3.58 -7.52
N GLY A 158 -21.04 4.33 -8.46
CA GLY A 158 -21.21 5.78 -8.57
C GLY A 158 -22.60 6.19 -9.11
N GLU A 159 -23.25 5.34 -9.90
CA GLU A 159 -24.63 5.59 -10.40
C GLU A 159 -25.68 5.36 -9.32
N ASN A 160 -25.43 4.44 -8.36
CA ASN A 160 -26.35 4.16 -7.25
C ASN A 160 -26.36 5.27 -6.17
N ASP A 161 -25.26 6.00 -5.97
CA ASP A 161 -25.20 7.11 -4.99
C ASP A 161 -25.90 8.39 -5.49
N GLY A 162 -26.26 8.46 -6.76
CA GLY A 162 -26.91 9.61 -7.39
C GLY A 162 -28.45 9.63 -7.25
N ASP A 163 -29.08 8.49 -6.97
CA ASP A 163 -30.54 8.34 -7.03
C ASP A 163 -31.25 8.52 -5.67
N ASP A 164 -30.51 8.55 -4.55
CA ASP A 164 -31.10 8.67 -3.19
C ASP A 164 -31.23 10.13 -2.68
N ARG A 165 -30.94 11.15 -3.53
CA ARG A 165 -31.10 12.56 -3.16
C ARG A 165 -32.36 13.24 -3.68
N GLY A 166 -33.32 12.47 -4.18
CA GLY A 166 -34.53 12.96 -4.86
C GLY A 166 -35.87 12.68 -4.21
N ALA A 167 -35.93 12.18 -2.98
CA ALA A 167 -37.24 11.84 -2.33
C ALA A 167 -37.34 12.40 -0.91
N THR A 168 -37.45 13.72 -0.79
CA THR A 168 -38.09 14.37 0.36
C THR A 168 -38.79 15.61 -0.13
N ASP A 169 -40.07 15.44 -0.39
CA ASP A 169 -41.04 16.52 -0.42
C ASP A 169 -42.15 16.20 0.60
#